data_51aabaac21546e62b82b8fe30bce561e
#
_entry.id   51aabaac21546e62b82b8fe30bce561e
#
_cell.length_a   1.000
_cell.length_b   1.000
_cell.length_c   1.000
_cell.angle_alpha   90.00
_cell.angle_beta   90.00
_cell.angle_gamma   90.00
#
_symmetry.space_group_name_H-M   'P 1'
#
loop_
_entity.id
_entity.type
_entity.pdbx_description
1 polymer ?
#
loop_
_entity_poly.entity_id
_entity_poly.type
_entity_poly.pdbx_seq_one_letter_code
_entity_poly.pdbx_strand_id
1 'polypeptide(L)'
;RSLRGGFFLRRASAYGVTTSYTQTFLWAKELLLGEGNHLWRTEPGEAEIHVDRTLNVWGSGGAHKAYFTHLDNVVKEVFNKPLDQQPLGLCDMGCGNGALLLHLRDVIATETLRGKHLEEHPLMVVGADFNQEALVATADHFLQKGVEGHFIWGDIGDPDQLAIDLYEQHGIRLSELMSVRSFLDHNRVFNE
;
A
#
# COMPACT_ATOMS: atom_id res chain seq x y z
N ARG A 1 27.77 -9.58 19.32
CA ARG A 1 27.23 -9.83 17.97
C ARG A 1 28.32 -9.49 16.95
N SER A 2 28.57 -10.36 15.95
CA SER A 2 29.52 -10.03 14.87
C SER A 2 28.98 -8.93 13.98
N LEU A 3 29.88 -8.17 13.34
CA LEU A 3 29.48 -7.15 12.34
C LEU A 3 28.60 -7.74 11.23
N ARG A 4 28.95 -8.97 10.78
CA ARG A 4 28.20 -9.71 9.77
C ARG A 4 26.78 -10.05 10.26
N GLY A 5 26.62 -10.55 11.49
CA GLY A 5 25.32 -10.82 12.08
C GLY A 5 24.47 -9.57 12.26
N GLY A 6 25.09 -8.44 12.64
CA GLY A 6 24.41 -7.15 12.70
C GLY A 6 23.91 -6.64 11.34
N PHE A 7 24.67 -6.89 10.27
CA PHE A 7 24.25 -6.55 8.91
C PHE A 7 23.00 -7.34 8.48
N PHE A 8 22.99 -8.66 8.66
CA PHE A 8 21.84 -9.49 8.29
C PHE A 8 20.58 -9.14 9.10
N LEU A 9 20.72 -8.87 10.40
CA LEU A 9 19.60 -8.48 11.24
C LEU A 9 18.96 -7.15 10.80
N ARG A 10 19.77 -6.18 10.40
CA ARG A 10 19.25 -4.90 9.88
C ARG A 10 18.49 -5.05 8.55
N ARG A 11 18.77 -6.10 7.81
CA ARG A 11 18.10 -6.40 6.52
C ARG A 11 17.03 -7.48 6.64
N ALA A 12 16.70 -7.91 7.84
CA ALA A 12 15.76 -9.03 8.04
C ALA A 12 14.41 -8.79 7.35
N SER A 13 13.87 -7.58 7.41
CA SER A 13 12.62 -7.23 6.72
C SER A 13 12.68 -7.42 5.21
N ALA A 14 13.83 -7.18 4.57
CA ALA A 14 13.98 -7.35 3.12
C ALA A 14 13.87 -8.82 2.67
N TYR A 15 14.03 -9.78 3.59
CA TYR A 15 13.83 -11.20 3.27
C TYR A 15 12.38 -11.64 3.38
N GLY A 16 11.50 -10.82 3.95
CA GLY A 16 10.07 -11.11 4.12
C GLY A 16 9.39 -11.45 2.80
N VAL A 17 9.68 -10.67 1.74
CA VAL A 17 9.12 -10.92 0.40
C VAL A 17 9.52 -12.32 -0.11
N THR A 18 10.81 -12.66 -0.10
CA THR A 18 11.26 -13.98 -0.57
C THR A 18 10.72 -15.11 0.29
N THR A 19 10.71 -14.94 1.61
CA THR A 19 10.23 -15.95 2.56
C THR A 19 8.71 -16.16 2.43
N SER A 20 7.96 -15.13 2.04
CA SER A 20 6.51 -15.24 1.84
C SER A 20 6.11 -16.24 0.76
N TYR A 21 7.01 -16.54 -0.19
CA TYR A 21 6.79 -17.53 -1.24
C TYR A 21 7.23 -18.95 -0.86
N THR A 22 7.46 -19.23 0.42
CA THR A 22 7.86 -20.57 0.89
C THR A 22 6.89 -21.64 0.42
N GLN A 23 5.58 -21.38 0.42
CA GLN A 23 4.57 -22.31 -0.06
C GLN A 23 4.77 -22.64 -1.55
N THR A 24 4.98 -21.63 -2.39
CA THR A 24 5.31 -21.83 -3.82
C THR A 24 6.55 -22.68 -3.99
N PHE A 25 7.59 -22.46 -3.19
CA PHE A 25 8.82 -23.25 -3.28
C PHE A 25 8.63 -24.72 -2.84
N LEU A 26 7.75 -24.98 -1.88
CA LEU A 26 7.39 -26.33 -1.46
C LEU A 26 6.69 -27.13 -2.59
N TRP A 27 5.97 -26.43 -3.49
CA TRP A 27 5.30 -27.00 -4.66
C TRP A 27 6.14 -26.94 -5.94
N ALA A 28 7.47 -26.69 -5.83
CA ALA A 28 8.34 -26.53 -6.99
C ALA A 28 8.32 -27.74 -7.95
N LYS A 29 8.20 -28.96 -7.41
CA LYS A 29 8.12 -30.17 -8.22
C LYS A 29 6.86 -30.20 -9.09
N GLU A 30 5.72 -29.89 -8.49
CA GLU A 30 4.41 -29.85 -9.17
C GLU A 30 4.37 -28.71 -10.21
N LEU A 31 4.97 -27.56 -9.90
CA LEU A 31 5.09 -26.43 -10.84
C LEU A 31 5.96 -26.76 -12.05
N LEU A 32 7.02 -27.56 -11.87
CA LEU A 32 7.96 -27.89 -12.94
C LEU A 32 7.54 -29.10 -13.77
N LEU A 33 6.86 -30.07 -13.17
CA LEU A 33 6.60 -31.38 -13.78
C LEU A 33 5.11 -31.72 -13.86
N GLY A 34 4.23 -30.93 -13.30
CA GLY A 34 2.81 -31.19 -13.19
C GLY A 34 1.95 -29.97 -13.53
N GLU A 35 0.72 -29.99 -13.02
CA GLU A 35 -0.25 -28.92 -13.19
C GLU A 35 -0.27 -28.03 -11.94
N GLY A 36 0.51 -26.95 -11.95
CA GLY A 36 0.58 -25.98 -10.84
C GLY A 36 -0.62 -25.01 -10.73
N ASN A 37 -1.63 -25.15 -11.60
CA ASN A 37 -2.75 -24.20 -11.69
C ASN A 37 -3.55 -24.04 -10.39
N HIS A 38 -3.57 -25.04 -9.52
CA HIS A 38 -4.26 -24.97 -8.23
C HIS A 38 -3.66 -23.91 -7.29
N LEU A 39 -2.38 -23.54 -7.45
CA LEU A 39 -1.71 -22.51 -6.63
C LEU A 39 -2.18 -21.08 -6.95
N TRP A 40 -2.74 -20.89 -8.15
CA TRP A 40 -3.15 -19.58 -8.65
C TRP A 40 -4.67 -19.39 -8.65
N ARG A 41 -5.43 -20.45 -8.33
CA ARG A 41 -6.89 -20.37 -8.23
C ARG A 41 -7.25 -19.89 -6.83
N THR A 42 -7.60 -18.63 -6.73
CA THR A 42 -8.19 -18.03 -5.54
C THR A 42 -9.53 -17.42 -5.94
N GLU A 43 -10.60 -17.79 -5.24
CA GLU A 43 -11.87 -17.10 -5.41
C GLU A 43 -11.79 -15.71 -4.78
N PRO A 44 -12.57 -14.73 -5.29
CA PRO A 44 -12.59 -13.40 -4.69
C PRO A 44 -12.89 -13.45 -3.18
N GLY A 45 -11.99 -12.90 -2.37
CA GLY A 45 -12.09 -12.88 -0.91
C GLY A 45 -11.48 -14.09 -0.18
N GLU A 46 -10.94 -15.08 -0.89
CA GLU A 46 -10.17 -16.16 -0.28
C GLU A 46 -8.69 -15.78 -0.11
N ALA A 47 -8.05 -16.36 0.91
CA ALA A 47 -6.62 -16.20 1.12
C ALA A 47 -5.82 -16.89 0.02
N GLU A 48 -4.82 -16.20 -0.49
CA GLU A 48 -3.89 -16.77 -1.49
C GLU A 48 -3.09 -17.92 -0.86
N ILE A 49 -3.01 -19.04 -1.54
CA ILE A 49 -2.29 -20.24 -1.04
C ILE A 49 -0.82 -20.29 -1.50
N HIS A 50 -0.45 -19.53 -2.53
CA HIS A 50 0.90 -19.52 -3.09
C HIS A 50 1.86 -18.58 -2.32
N VAL A 51 1.33 -17.65 -1.55
CA VAL A 51 2.09 -16.63 -0.84
C VAL A 51 1.49 -16.33 0.53
N ASP A 52 2.36 -16.17 1.54
CA ASP A 52 1.97 -15.53 2.81
C ASP A 52 1.91 -14.01 2.57
N ARG A 53 0.70 -13.50 2.34
CA ARG A 53 0.49 -12.09 1.98
C ARG A 53 0.88 -11.14 3.11
N THR A 54 0.61 -11.49 4.37
CA THR A 54 0.99 -10.67 5.53
C THR A 54 2.50 -10.47 5.59
N LEU A 55 3.27 -11.55 5.44
CA LEU A 55 4.73 -11.50 5.43
C LEU A 55 5.27 -10.79 4.18
N ASN A 56 4.62 -10.96 3.02
CA ASN A 56 4.98 -10.28 1.77
C ASN A 56 4.83 -8.76 1.90
N VAL A 57 3.67 -8.29 2.35
CA VAL A 57 3.35 -6.87 2.55
C VAL A 57 4.28 -6.25 3.59
N TRP A 58 4.54 -6.94 4.70
CA TRP A 58 5.49 -6.48 5.72
C TRP A 58 6.91 -6.35 5.15
N GLY A 59 7.37 -7.34 4.42
CA GLY A 59 8.70 -7.34 3.80
C GLY A 59 8.85 -6.28 2.72
N SER A 60 7.83 -6.12 1.87
CA SER A 60 7.77 -5.11 0.81
C SER A 60 7.82 -3.70 1.39
N GLY A 61 6.95 -3.38 2.36
CA GLY A 61 6.95 -2.07 3.01
C GLY A 61 8.29 -1.72 3.66
N GLY A 62 8.94 -2.70 4.31
CA GLY A 62 10.27 -2.52 4.90
C GLY A 62 11.39 -2.32 3.86
N ALA A 63 11.31 -3.01 2.73
CA ALA A 63 12.28 -2.88 1.64
C ALA A 63 12.14 -1.55 0.88
N HIS A 64 10.92 -1.08 0.69
CA HIS A 64 10.62 0.11 -0.12
C HIS A 64 10.77 1.43 0.64
N LYS A 65 10.87 1.42 1.95
CA LYS A 65 10.96 2.63 2.78
C LYS A 65 12.03 3.62 2.33
N ALA A 66 13.16 3.13 1.81
CA ALA A 66 14.24 3.99 1.29
C ALA A 66 13.83 4.79 0.04
N TYR A 67 12.79 4.35 -0.69
CA TYR A 67 12.31 5.03 -1.90
C TYR A 67 11.21 6.05 -1.61
N PHE A 68 10.59 6.01 -0.45
CA PHE A 68 9.48 6.92 -0.09
C PHE A 68 9.89 8.38 -0.18
N THR A 69 11.13 8.71 0.24
CA THR A 69 11.66 10.06 0.20
C THR A 69 11.76 10.65 -1.22
N HIS A 70 11.75 9.83 -2.25
CA HIS A 70 11.72 10.32 -3.64
C HIS A 70 10.37 10.94 -4.00
N LEU A 71 9.29 10.56 -3.28
CA LEU A 71 7.95 11.10 -3.48
C LEU A 71 7.72 12.39 -2.68
N ASP A 72 8.56 12.69 -1.69
CA ASP A 72 8.40 13.86 -0.81
C ASP A 72 8.34 15.17 -1.59
N ASN A 73 9.19 15.34 -2.59
CA ASN A 73 9.22 16.56 -3.40
C ASN A 73 7.94 16.75 -4.21
N VAL A 74 7.38 15.67 -4.76
CA VAL A 74 6.12 15.68 -5.53
C VAL A 74 4.97 16.09 -4.62
N VAL A 75 4.88 15.46 -3.44
CA VAL A 75 3.85 15.75 -2.46
C VAL A 75 3.96 17.19 -1.94
N LYS A 76 5.17 17.65 -1.62
CA LYS A 76 5.42 19.03 -1.20
C LYS A 76 5.05 20.04 -2.28
N GLU A 77 5.33 19.77 -3.54
CA GLU A 77 4.94 20.64 -4.66
C GLU A 77 3.41 20.78 -4.74
N VAL A 78 2.67 19.68 -4.58
CA VAL A 78 1.22 19.69 -4.65
C VAL A 78 0.60 20.38 -3.45
N PHE A 79 1.03 20.05 -2.22
CA PHE A 79 0.41 20.52 -0.97
C PHE A 79 0.99 21.85 -0.42
N ASN A 80 1.88 22.49 -1.18
CA ASN A 80 2.30 23.88 -0.96
C ASN A 80 1.64 24.86 -1.95
N LYS A 81 0.79 24.41 -2.89
CA LYS A 81 -0.05 25.29 -3.71
C LYS A 81 -1.05 26.05 -2.81
N PRO A 82 -1.72 27.09 -3.32
CA PRO A 82 -2.87 27.68 -2.65
C PRO A 82 -3.88 26.61 -2.22
N LEU A 83 -4.46 26.73 -1.03
CA LEU A 83 -5.29 25.69 -0.41
C LEU A 83 -6.50 25.28 -1.27
N ASP A 84 -7.07 26.21 -2.04
CA ASP A 84 -8.17 26.02 -2.98
C ASP A 84 -7.77 25.28 -4.27
N GLN A 85 -6.47 25.10 -4.51
CA GLN A 85 -5.92 24.38 -5.66
C GLN A 85 -5.35 23.00 -5.27
N GLN A 86 -5.42 22.65 -4.00
CA GLN A 86 -4.89 21.38 -3.51
C GLN A 86 -5.97 20.29 -3.57
N PRO A 87 -5.59 19.02 -3.76
CA PRO A 87 -6.51 17.91 -3.57
C PRO A 87 -6.95 17.84 -2.09
N LEU A 88 -8.11 17.25 -1.82
CA LEU A 88 -8.60 17.07 -0.46
C LEU A 88 -7.71 16.14 0.38
N GLY A 89 -6.96 15.27 -0.27
CA GLY A 89 -6.08 14.32 0.39
C GLY A 89 -5.39 13.35 -0.55
N LEU A 90 -5.08 12.17 -0.06
CA LEU A 90 -4.38 11.10 -0.78
C LEU A 90 -5.25 9.85 -0.86
N CYS A 91 -5.16 9.12 -1.97
CA CYS A 91 -5.61 7.74 -2.09
C CYS A 91 -4.45 6.87 -2.58
N ASP A 92 -3.96 5.95 -1.76
CA ASP A 92 -2.96 4.95 -2.15
C ASP A 92 -3.66 3.67 -2.58
N MET A 93 -3.59 3.39 -3.89
CA MET A 93 -4.17 2.19 -4.50
C MET A 93 -3.13 1.07 -4.52
N GLY A 94 -3.40 0.01 -3.74
CA GLY A 94 -2.44 -1.01 -3.37
C GLY A 94 -1.61 -0.60 -2.16
N CYS A 95 -2.28 -0.11 -1.12
CA CYS A 95 -1.65 0.51 0.04
C CYS A 95 -0.82 -0.47 0.89
N GLY A 96 -1.00 -1.79 0.71
CA GLY A 96 -0.27 -2.81 1.45
C GLY A 96 -0.47 -2.68 2.96
N ASN A 97 0.57 -2.39 3.71
CA ASN A 97 0.51 -2.14 5.16
C ASN A 97 0.39 -0.65 5.52
N GLY A 98 0.13 0.21 4.56
CA GLY A 98 -0.02 1.65 4.75
C GLY A 98 1.26 2.43 5.05
N ALA A 99 2.44 1.80 4.93
CA ALA A 99 3.70 2.45 5.31
C ALA A 99 4.01 3.69 4.45
N LEU A 100 3.77 3.62 3.13
CA LEU A 100 3.92 4.76 2.23
C LEU A 100 2.90 5.84 2.54
N LEU A 101 1.64 5.46 2.71
CA LEU A 101 0.54 6.37 2.97
C LEU A 101 0.76 7.18 4.26
N LEU A 102 1.20 6.52 5.34
CA LEU A 102 1.60 7.18 6.58
C LEU A 102 2.78 8.12 6.39
N HIS A 103 3.81 7.70 5.63
CA HIS A 103 4.96 8.55 5.34
C HIS A 103 4.55 9.83 4.61
N LEU A 104 3.78 9.71 3.53
CA LEU A 104 3.31 10.87 2.76
C LEU A 104 2.41 11.79 3.58
N ARG A 105 1.51 11.21 4.37
CA ARG A 105 0.67 11.97 5.33
C ARG A 105 1.53 12.77 6.31
N ASP A 106 2.56 12.17 6.87
CA ASP A 106 3.45 12.84 7.82
C ASP A 106 4.24 13.98 7.16
N VAL A 107 4.74 13.77 5.93
CA VAL A 107 5.39 14.82 5.14
C VAL A 107 4.43 15.99 4.89
N ILE A 108 3.18 15.71 4.49
CA ILE A 108 2.18 16.78 4.28
C ILE A 108 1.91 17.54 5.56
N ALA A 109 1.68 16.82 6.66
CA ALA A 109 1.33 17.43 7.94
C ALA A 109 2.45 18.26 8.54
N THR A 110 3.72 17.92 8.30
CA THR A 110 4.86 18.57 8.96
C THR A 110 5.62 19.55 8.07
N GLU A 111 5.56 19.38 6.74
CA GLU A 111 6.46 20.07 5.82
C GLU A 111 5.75 20.88 4.72
N THR A 112 4.41 21.00 4.77
CA THR A 112 3.66 21.71 3.73
C THR A 112 2.73 22.81 4.27
N LEU A 113 2.18 23.61 3.34
CA LEU A 113 1.17 24.60 3.66
C LEU A 113 -0.10 23.94 4.22
N ARG A 114 -0.53 22.79 3.66
CA ARG A 114 -1.68 22.03 4.15
C ARG A 114 -1.51 21.66 5.64
N GLY A 115 -0.32 21.26 6.04
CA GLY A 115 -0.03 20.86 7.42
C GLY A 115 -0.23 21.97 8.44
N LYS A 116 -0.09 23.25 8.03
CA LYS A 116 -0.33 24.43 8.86
C LYS A 116 -1.82 24.77 9.03
N HIS A 117 -2.68 24.15 8.23
CA HIS A 117 -4.12 24.45 8.15
C HIS A 117 -5.00 23.20 8.25
N LEU A 118 -4.54 22.16 8.96
CA LEU A 118 -5.29 20.90 9.08
C LEU A 118 -6.62 21.04 9.82
N GLU A 119 -6.78 22.05 10.66
CA GLU A 119 -8.05 22.31 11.36
C GLU A 119 -9.13 22.83 10.41
N GLU A 120 -8.79 23.76 9.50
CA GLU A 120 -9.71 24.35 8.54
C GLU A 120 -9.79 23.52 7.24
N HIS A 121 -8.68 22.84 6.91
CA HIS A 121 -8.53 22.03 5.69
C HIS A 121 -7.98 20.64 6.05
N PRO A 122 -8.82 19.76 6.63
CA PRO A 122 -8.40 18.42 7.03
C PRO A 122 -7.88 17.64 5.84
N LEU A 123 -6.89 16.78 6.10
CA LEU A 123 -6.29 15.93 5.08
C LEU A 123 -7.00 14.58 5.05
N MET A 124 -7.70 14.29 3.97
CA MET A 124 -8.30 12.98 3.73
C MET A 124 -7.22 11.97 3.38
N VAL A 125 -7.22 10.82 4.05
CA VAL A 125 -6.24 9.75 3.84
C VAL A 125 -6.99 8.45 3.56
N VAL A 126 -6.84 7.93 2.34
CA VAL A 126 -7.52 6.74 1.87
C VAL A 126 -6.50 5.69 1.47
N GLY A 127 -6.65 4.48 1.96
CA GLY A 127 -5.93 3.30 1.53
C GLY A 127 -6.89 2.30 0.88
N ALA A 128 -6.60 1.91 -0.35
CA ALA A 128 -7.33 0.86 -1.05
C ALA A 128 -6.41 -0.33 -1.34
N ASP A 129 -6.92 -1.53 -1.13
CA ASP A 129 -6.21 -2.76 -1.49
C ASP A 129 -7.24 -3.86 -1.79
N PHE A 130 -6.93 -4.77 -2.70
CA PHE A 130 -7.81 -5.91 -2.98
C PHE A 130 -7.63 -7.04 -1.95
N ASN A 131 -6.58 -6.98 -1.14
CA ASN A 131 -6.28 -7.96 -0.12
C ASN A 131 -6.75 -7.48 1.26
N GLN A 132 -7.68 -8.21 1.86
CA GLN A 132 -8.27 -7.85 3.15
C GLN A 132 -7.23 -7.84 4.29
N GLU A 133 -6.22 -8.72 4.26
CA GLU A 133 -5.16 -8.75 5.29
C GLU A 133 -4.29 -7.50 5.23
N ALA A 134 -4.05 -6.97 4.02
CA ALA A 134 -3.34 -5.71 3.83
C ALA A 134 -4.12 -4.53 4.43
N LEU A 135 -5.43 -4.48 4.23
CA LEU A 135 -6.29 -3.44 4.82
C LEU A 135 -6.30 -3.50 6.34
N VAL A 136 -6.39 -4.70 6.94
CA VAL A 136 -6.29 -4.88 8.39
C VAL A 136 -4.93 -4.39 8.89
N ALA A 137 -3.83 -4.77 8.23
CA ALA A 137 -2.49 -4.33 8.61
C ALA A 137 -2.32 -2.81 8.50
N THR A 138 -2.93 -2.19 7.47
CA THR A 138 -2.96 -0.72 7.32
C THR A 138 -3.73 -0.06 8.46
N ALA A 139 -4.93 -0.53 8.76
CA ALA A 139 -5.76 0.00 9.84
C ALA A 139 -5.06 -0.08 11.20
N ASP A 140 -4.45 -1.22 11.51
CA ASP A 140 -3.68 -1.42 12.74
C ASP A 140 -2.48 -0.46 12.82
N HIS A 141 -1.78 -0.27 11.70
CA HIS A 141 -0.62 0.62 11.64
C HIS A 141 -1.03 2.09 11.88
N PHE A 142 -2.14 2.53 11.29
CA PHE A 142 -2.69 3.86 11.51
C PHE A 142 -3.16 4.05 12.95
N LEU A 143 -3.87 3.06 13.51
CA LEU A 143 -4.32 3.07 14.91
C LEU A 143 -3.13 3.20 15.88
N GLN A 144 -2.06 2.43 15.68
CA GLN A 144 -0.83 2.50 16.48
C GLN A 144 -0.15 3.88 16.44
N LYS A 145 -0.35 4.62 15.35
CA LYS A 145 0.17 5.98 15.18
C LYS A 145 -0.79 7.07 15.67
N GLY A 146 -2.01 6.71 16.04
CA GLY A 146 -3.07 7.67 16.41
C GLY A 146 -3.49 8.54 15.24
N VAL A 147 -3.47 8.01 14.03
CA VAL A 147 -3.83 8.70 12.78
C VAL A 147 -5.11 8.09 12.23
N GLU A 148 -6.04 8.95 11.81
CA GLU A 148 -7.27 8.54 11.15
C GLU A 148 -7.05 8.31 9.65
N GLY A 149 -7.79 7.36 9.07
CA GLY A 149 -7.80 7.06 7.64
C GLY A 149 -9.02 6.21 7.27
N HIS A 150 -9.31 6.15 5.99
CA HIS A 150 -10.36 5.32 5.41
C HIS A 150 -9.71 4.18 4.65
N PHE A 151 -10.08 2.94 4.97
CA PHE A 151 -9.51 1.76 4.34
C PHE A 151 -10.62 0.96 3.67
N ILE A 152 -10.48 0.77 2.36
CA ILE A 152 -11.54 0.18 1.54
C ILE A 152 -10.97 -0.92 0.64
N TRP A 153 -11.74 -2.00 0.52
CA TRP A 153 -11.44 -3.00 -0.51
C TRP A 153 -11.62 -2.40 -1.89
N GLY A 154 -10.68 -2.62 -2.80
CA GLY A 154 -10.77 -2.14 -4.16
C GLY A 154 -9.73 -2.78 -5.07
N ASP A 155 -10.17 -3.12 -6.27
CA ASP A 155 -9.28 -3.59 -7.34
C ASP A 155 -8.71 -2.40 -8.09
N ILE A 156 -7.41 -2.28 -8.13
CA ILE A 156 -6.69 -1.25 -8.90
C ILE A 156 -6.92 -1.41 -10.42
N GLY A 157 -7.36 -2.59 -10.86
CA GLY A 157 -7.77 -2.87 -12.23
C GLY A 157 -9.14 -2.27 -12.60
N ASP A 158 -9.98 -1.96 -11.58
CA ASP A 158 -11.29 -1.34 -11.74
C ASP A 158 -11.43 -0.07 -10.87
N PRO A 159 -10.75 1.02 -11.24
CA PRO A 159 -10.79 2.27 -10.48
C PRO A 159 -12.17 2.94 -10.47
N ASP A 160 -13.02 2.67 -11.45
CA ASP A 160 -14.37 3.22 -11.52
C ASP A 160 -15.25 2.62 -10.43
N GLN A 161 -15.17 1.30 -10.21
CA GLN A 161 -15.86 0.65 -9.11
C GLN A 161 -15.34 1.14 -7.76
N LEU A 162 -14.02 1.27 -7.59
CA LEU A 162 -13.43 1.84 -6.38
C LEU A 162 -13.96 3.26 -6.10
N ALA A 163 -14.13 4.09 -7.13
CA ALA A 163 -14.68 5.45 -6.97
C ALA A 163 -16.13 5.43 -6.50
N ILE A 164 -16.95 4.50 -7.00
CA ILE A 164 -18.34 4.30 -6.58
C ILE A 164 -18.38 3.85 -5.11
N ASP A 165 -17.64 2.80 -4.77
CA ASP A 165 -17.64 2.21 -3.43
C ASP A 165 -17.14 3.22 -2.38
N LEU A 166 -16.10 3.98 -2.71
CA LEU A 166 -15.56 5.02 -1.83
C LEU A 166 -16.59 6.12 -1.55
N TYR A 167 -17.34 6.52 -2.59
CA TYR A 167 -18.38 7.51 -2.41
C TYR A 167 -19.57 6.98 -1.61
N GLU A 168 -20.03 5.75 -1.89
CA GLU A 168 -21.16 5.14 -1.20
C GLU A 168 -20.87 4.86 0.27
N GLN A 169 -19.66 4.40 0.61
CA GLN A 169 -19.30 4.01 1.98
C GLN A 169 -18.84 5.18 2.84
N HIS A 170 -18.17 6.17 2.25
CA HIS A 170 -17.50 7.24 2.98
C HIS A 170 -17.88 8.66 2.53
N GLY A 171 -18.65 8.82 1.46
CA GLY A 171 -18.98 10.13 0.89
C GLY A 171 -17.79 10.86 0.24
N ILE A 172 -16.68 10.14 -0.01
CA ILE A 172 -15.43 10.69 -0.54
C ILE A 172 -15.37 10.47 -2.04
N ARG A 173 -15.10 11.52 -2.82
CA ARG A 173 -14.89 11.40 -4.26
C ARG A 173 -13.43 11.13 -4.58
N LEU A 174 -13.15 10.01 -5.23
CA LEU A 174 -11.80 9.62 -5.63
C LEU A 174 -11.13 10.70 -6.50
N SER A 175 -11.89 11.37 -7.35
CA SER A 175 -11.39 12.45 -8.23
C SER A 175 -10.91 13.71 -7.50
N GLU A 176 -11.25 13.88 -6.23
CA GLU A 176 -10.82 15.00 -5.40
C GLU A 176 -9.54 14.67 -4.61
N LEU A 177 -9.05 13.45 -4.71
CA LEU A 177 -7.84 12.99 -4.04
C LEU A 177 -6.65 12.91 -5.00
N MET A 178 -5.45 13.12 -4.48
CA MET A 178 -4.22 12.77 -5.19
C MET A 178 -4.07 11.24 -5.19
N SER A 179 -4.12 10.64 -6.36
CA SER A 179 -3.90 9.20 -6.53
C SER A 179 -2.43 8.87 -6.38
N VAL A 180 -2.13 7.94 -5.49
CA VAL A 180 -0.82 7.32 -5.33
C VAL A 180 -0.91 5.89 -5.84
N ARG A 181 0.06 5.51 -6.66
CA ARG A 181 0.14 4.16 -7.21
C ARG A 181 1.60 3.80 -7.34
N SER A 182 2.08 2.96 -6.45
CA SER A 182 3.49 2.60 -6.40
C SER A 182 3.70 1.10 -6.37
N PHE A 183 4.77 0.62 -7.03
CA PHE A 183 5.24 -0.76 -7.01
C PHE A 183 4.28 -1.84 -7.55
N LEU A 184 3.24 -1.47 -8.31
CA LEU A 184 2.19 -2.39 -8.77
C LEU A 184 2.21 -2.65 -10.28
N ASP A 185 2.69 -1.72 -11.08
CA ASP A 185 2.58 -1.82 -12.55
C ASP A 185 3.38 -2.96 -13.18
N HIS A 186 4.35 -3.52 -12.45
CA HIS A 186 5.14 -4.68 -12.90
C HIS A 186 4.37 -6.01 -12.87
N ASN A 187 3.23 -6.07 -12.18
CA ASN A 187 2.41 -7.28 -12.04
C ASN A 187 1.22 -7.33 -13.02
N ARG A 188 1.16 -6.41 -13.97
CA ARG A 188 0.06 -6.38 -14.94
C ARG A 188 0.09 -7.60 -15.86
N VAL A 189 -1.07 -8.18 -16.07
CA VAL A 189 -1.27 -9.18 -17.15
C VAL A 189 -1.19 -8.44 -18.48
N PHE A 190 -0.26 -8.85 -19.33
CA PHE A 190 -0.17 -8.34 -20.69
C PHE A 190 -1.18 -9.11 -21.55
N ASN A 191 -2.16 -8.41 -22.10
CA ASN A 191 -3.07 -8.93 -23.11
C ASN A 191 -2.56 -8.47 -24.47
N GLU A 192 -2.23 -9.44 -25.34
CA GLU A 192 -1.87 -9.18 -26.74
C GLU A 192 -3.08 -8.71 -27.55
#